data_0095debf6830256c21033aae3e39465f
#
_entry.id   0095debf6830256c21033aae3e39465f
#
_cell.length_a   1.000
_cell.length_b   1.000
_cell.length_c   1.000
_cell.angle_alpha   90.00
_cell.angle_beta   90.00
_cell.angle_gamma   90.00
#
_symmetry.space_group_name_H-M   'P 1'
#
loop_
_entity.id
_entity.type
_entity.pdbx_description
1 polymer ?
#
loop_
_entity_poly.entity_id
_entity_poly.type
_entity_poly.pdbx_seq_one_letter_code
_entity_poly.pdbx_strand_id
1 'polypeptide(L)'
;MCIRDSGTGKTARVIVFATGPAAEAAIAAGADEVGGAELIEKVAAGWTAFDAAVSTPELMGQVGRLGKVLGPRGLMPNPKTGTVTPNTAKAVEEIKGGKIEFRVDKHANVHFVVGKSSFSAEQLDENIGAALEEIVRLKPSSSKGRYIQKGAVSTTFGPGIPLDVNAI
;
A
#
# COMPACT_ATOMS: atom_id res chain seq x y z
N MET A 1 -4.58 4.41 1.43
CA MET A 1 -5.09 5.38 0.47
C MET A 1 -5.36 4.67 -0.85
N CYS A 2 -6.56 4.78 -1.40
CA CYS A 2 -6.86 4.27 -2.74
C CYS A 2 -6.66 5.41 -3.73
N ILE A 3 -5.81 5.21 -4.71
CA ILE A 3 -5.76 6.09 -5.88
C ILE A 3 -6.97 5.68 -6.73
N ARG A 4 -7.90 6.64 -6.92
CA ARG A 4 -9.19 6.36 -7.59
C ARG A 4 -8.96 5.92 -9.03
N ASP A 5 -9.83 5.03 -9.45
CA ASP A 5 -10.15 4.55 -10.81
C ASP A 5 -9.00 4.16 -11.76
N SER A 6 -7.87 4.85 -11.74
CA SER A 6 -6.71 4.54 -12.59
C SER A 6 -5.73 3.54 -11.98
N GLY A 7 -5.79 3.31 -10.64
CA GLY A 7 -4.87 2.43 -9.92
C GLY A 7 -3.40 2.80 -10.16
N THR A 8 -2.50 1.88 -9.83
CA THR A 8 -1.05 2.03 -10.15
C THR A 8 -0.68 1.44 -11.52
N GLY A 9 -1.67 1.00 -12.32
CA GLY A 9 -1.46 0.34 -13.62
C GLY A 9 -0.76 -1.03 -13.51
N LYS A 10 -0.67 -1.60 -12.32
CA LYS A 10 -0.11 -2.93 -12.07
C LYS A 10 -1.15 -3.79 -11.38
N THR A 11 -1.45 -4.96 -11.93
CA THR A 11 -2.26 -5.97 -11.25
C THR A 11 -1.43 -6.51 -10.09
N ALA A 12 -1.72 -6.04 -8.87
CA ALA A 12 -1.02 -6.49 -7.68
C ALA A 12 -1.38 -7.95 -7.37
N ARG A 13 -0.37 -8.79 -7.19
CA ARG A 13 -0.57 -10.14 -6.64
C ARG A 13 -0.72 -10.02 -5.14
N VAL A 14 -1.91 -10.39 -4.64
CA VAL A 14 -2.25 -10.29 -3.22
C VAL A 14 -2.32 -11.67 -2.61
N ILE A 15 -1.52 -11.88 -1.58
CA ILE A 15 -1.61 -13.09 -0.75
C ILE A 15 -2.31 -12.79 0.57
N VAL A 16 -3.04 -13.76 1.08
CA VAL A 16 -3.78 -13.62 2.33
C VAL A 16 -3.44 -14.76 3.29
N PHE A 17 -2.93 -14.39 4.44
CA PHE A 17 -2.75 -15.30 5.57
C PHE A 17 -4.03 -15.33 6.39
N ALA A 18 -4.90 -16.30 6.08
CA ALA A 18 -6.18 -16.49 6.75
C ALA A 18 -6.57 -17.96 6.79
N THR A 19 -7.44 -18.31 7.74
CA THR A 19 -8.04 -19.63 7.88
C THR A 19 -9.54 -19.52 8.03
N GLY A 20 -10.28 -20.57 7.67
CA GLY A 20 -11.74 -20.63 7.80
C GLY A 20 -12.48 -19.60 6.96
N PRO A 21 -13.55 -18.99 7.48
CA PRO A 21 -14.42 -18.07 6.72
C PRO A 21 -13.70 -16.87 6.13
N ALA A 22 -12.66 -16.37 6.80
CA ALA A 22 -11.85 -15.25 6.33
C ALA A 22 -11.03 -15.61 5.08
N ALA A 23 -10.63 -16.89 4.94
CA ALA A 23 -9.95 -17.37 3.76
C ALA A 23 -10.91 -17.47 2.56
N GLU A 24 -12.12 -17.98 2.76
CA GLU A 24 -13.14 -18.06 1.72
C GLU A 24 -13.55 -16.66 1.21
N ALA A 25 -13.73 -15.71 2.13
CA ALA A 25 -14.02 -14.33 1.80
C ALA A 25 -12.88 -13.66 0.99
N ALA A 26 -11.63 -13.98 1.29
CA ALA A 26 -10.48 -13.46 0.55
C ALA A 26 -10.40 -14.05 -0.87
N ILE A 27 -10.72 -15.33 -1.05
CA ILE A 27 -10.78 -15.98 -2.36
C ILE A 27 -11.89 -15.36 -3.20
N ALA A 28 -13.09 -15.16 -2.62
CA ALA A 28 -14.22 -14.50 -3.28
C ALA A 28 -13.90 -13.08 -3.74
N ALA A 29 -13.10 -12.33 -2.96
CA ALA A 29 -12.59 -11.00 -3.29
C ALA A 29 -11.45 -11.02 -4.34
N GLY A 30 -11.03 -12.20 -4.78
CA GLY A 30 -10.04 -12.37 -5.84
C GLY A 30 -8.58 -12.39 -5.36
N ALA A 31 -8.28 -12.77 -4.12
CA ALA A 31 -6.91 -12.99 -3.68
C ALA A 31 -6.23 -14.08 -4.55
N ASP A 32 -4.94 -13.88 -4.86
CA ASP A 32 -4.22 -14.78 -5.76
C ASP A 32 -3.79 -16.07 -5.05
N GLU A 33 -3.35 -15.97 -3.80
CA GLU A 33 -3.10 -17.13 -2.95
C GLU A 33 -3.62 -16.86 -1.53
N VAL A 34 -4.30 -17.83 -0.96
CA VAL A 34 -4.83 -17.79 0.41
C VAL A 34 -4.40 -19.05 1.15
N GLY A 35 -3.90 -18.89 2.36
CA GLY A 35 -3.49 -20.04 3.16
C GLY A 35 -3.11 -19.67 4.59
N GLY A 36 -3.02 -20.70 5.42
CA GLY A 36 -2.54 -20.61 6.80
C GLY A 36 -1.06 -20.97 6.93
N ALA A 37 -0.77 -22.01 7.73
CA ALA A 37 0.60 -22.44 8.02
C ALA A 37 1.40 -22.82 6.75
N GLU A 38 0.75 -23.49 5.80
CA GLU A 38 1.38 -23.92 4.53
C GLU A 38 1.93 -22.73 3.73
N LEU A 39 1.16 -21.63 3.63
CA LEU A 39 1.59 -20.43 2.94
C LEU A 39 2.73 -19.73 3.71
N ILE A 40 2.69 -19.77 5.05
CA ILE A 40 3.76 -19.23 5.89
C ILE A 40 5.07 -19.98 5.66
N GLU A 41 5.03 -21.32 5.58
CA GLU A 41 6.20 -22.16 5.29
C GLU A 41 6.75 -21.89 3.88
N LYS A 42 5.88 -21.77 2.88
CA LYS A 42 6.23 -21.42 1.49
C LYS A 42 6.99 -20.09 1.42
N VAL A 43 6.51 -19.07 2.12
CA VAL A 43 7.17 -17.77 2.21
C VAL A 43 8.46 -17.82 3.03
N ALA A 44 8.51 -18.62 4.10
CA ALA A 44 9.73 -18.84 4.89
C ALA A 44 10.84 -19.49 4.07
N ALA A 45 10.48 -20.37 3.13
CA ALA A 45 11.41 -20.96 2.17
C ALA A 45 11.95 -19.97 1.12
N GLY A 46 11.51 -18.71 1.16
CA GLY A 46 12.01 -17.63 0.29
C GLY A 46 11.11 -17.28 -0.88
N TRP A 47 9.92 -17.88 -0.97
CA TRP A 47 8.97 -17.48 -2.01
C TRP A 47 8.37 -16.11 -1.72
N THR A 48 8.58 -15.16 -2.62
CA THR A 48 8.16 -13.75 -2.49
C THR A 48 7.60 -13.19 -3.80
N ALA A 49 6.98 -14.05 -4.62
CA ALA A 49 6.42 -13.67 -5.92
C ALA A 49 5.04 -13.01 -5.77
N PHE A 50 4.90 -12.03 -4.87
CA PHE A 50 3.69 -11.25 -4.63
C PHE A 50 4.03 -9.79 -4.33
N ASP A 51 3.05 -8.91 -4.46
CA ASP A 51 3.22 -7.46 -4.31
C ASP A 51 2.64 -6.94 -2.99
N ALA A 52 1.67 -7.65 -2.41
CA ALA A 52 1.07 -7.29 -1.12
C ALA A 52 0.67 -8.52 -0.32
N ALA A 53 0.73 -8.42 1.01
CA ALA A 53 0.31 -9.45 1.93
C ALA A 53 -0.70 -8.91 2.95
N VAL A 54 -1.80 -9.63 3.10
CA VAL A 54 -2.84 -9.36 4.10
C VAL A 54 -2.81 -10.49 5.13
N SER A 55 -3.06 -10.19 6.39
CA SER A 55 -3.12 -11.19 7.45
C SER A 55 -4.31 -10.96 8.38
N THR A 56 -4.88 -12.04 8.89
CA THR A 56 -5.75 -11.96 10.06
C THR A 56 -4.93 -11.71 11.32
N PRO A 57 -5.47 -11.03 12.33
CA PRO A 57 -4.78 -10.79 13.61
C PRO A 57 -4.32 -12.08 14.28
N GLU A 58 -5.08 -13.15 14.14
CA GLU A 58 -4.81 -14.47 14.75
C GLU A 58 -3.50 -15.10 14.24
N LEU A 59 -3.26 -15.01 12.92
CA LEU A 59 -2.06 -15.58 12.29
C LEU A 59 -0.85 -14.65 12.38
N MET A 60 -1.03 -13.42 12.84
CA MET A 60 0.04 -12.43 12.89
C MET A 60 1.21 -12.86 13.76
N GLY A 61 0.97 -13.65 14.81
CA GLY A 61 2.02 -14.23 15.66
C GLY A 61 2.97 -15.18 14.89
N GLN A 62 2.43 -15.92 13.93
CA GLN A 62 3.22 -16.81 13.06
C GLN A 62 3.86 -16.05 11.91
N VAL A 63 3.11 -15.16 11.27
CA VAL A 63 3.58 -14.28 10.18
C VAL A 63 4.72 -13.37 10.68
N GLY A 64 4.72 -12.99 11.96
CA GLY A 64 5.78 -12.22 12.60
C GLY A 64 7.17 -12.84 12.44
N ARG A 65 7.28 -14.17 12.37
CA ARG A 65 8.54 -14.89 12.13
C ARG A 65 9.10 -14.63 10.73
N LEU A 66 8.24 -14.30 9.76
CA LEU A 66 8.63 -13.95 8.40
C LEU A 66 9.22 -12.53 8.29
N GLY A 67 9.26 -11.76 9.38
CA GLY A 67 9.76 -10.39 9.38
C GLY A 67 11.17 -10.23 8.82
N LYS A 68 12.03 -11.26 8.95
CA LYS A 68 13.38 -11.26 8.36
C LYS A 68 13.35 -11.34 6.83
N VAL A 69 12.35 -11.99 6.24
CA VAL A 69 12.20 -12.17 4.78
C VAL A 69 11.37 -11.04 4.18
N LEU A 70 10.24 -10.70 4.79
CA LEU A 70 9.27 -9.74 4.27
C LEU A 70 9.61 -8.28 4.64
N GLY A 71 10.26 -8.07 5.79
CA GLY A 71 10.58 -6.74 6.30
C GLY A 71 11.45 -5.91 5.35
N PRO A 72 12.62 -6.41 4.89
CA PRO A 72 13.48 -5.66 3.96
C PRO A 72 12.82 -5.33 2.62
N ARG A 73 11.82 -6.12 2.23
CA ARG A 73 11.07 -5.92 0.97
C ARG A 73 9.83 -5.04 1.11
N GLY A 74 9.49 -4.62 2.34
CA GLY A 74 8.28 -3.84 2.60
C GLY A 74 6.97 -4.62 2.45
N LEU A 75 7.02 -5.95 2.40
CA LEU A 75 5.86 -6.83 2.19
C LEU A 75 5.22 -7.32 3.50
N MET A 76 5.71 -6.85 4.64
CA MET A 76 5.21 -7.27 5.93
C MET A 76 3.84 -6.66 6.23
N PRO A 77 2.80 -7.49 6.54
CA PRO A 77 1.51 -6.96 6.97
C PRO A 77 1.64 -6.08 8.22
N ASN A 78 0.93 -4.94 8.23
CA ASN A 78 0.98 -3.98 9.33
C ASN A 78 -0.44 -3.51 9.70
N PRO A 79 -0.82 -3.54 11.00
CA PRO A 79 -2.11 -3.02 11.46
C PRO A 79 -2.34 -1.54 11.12
N LYS A 80 -1.27 -0.73 11.12
CA LYS A 80 -1.36 0.72 10.84
C LYS A 80 -1.75 1.03 9.40
N THR A 81 -1.41 0.16 8.47
CA THR A 81 -1.73 0.31 7.04
C THR A 81 -3.03 -0.40 6.66
N GLY A 82 -3.65 -1.09 7.63
CA GLY A 82 -4.90 -1.82 7.42
C GLY A 82 -4.73 -3.16 6.68
N THR A 83 -3.49 -3.65 6.56
CA THR A 83 -3.21 -4.97 5.97
C THR A 83 -3.30 -6.11 6.99
N VAL A 84 -3.51 -5.80 8.28
CA VAL A 84 -3.89 -6.75 9.31
C VAL A 84 -5.31 -6.45 9.75
N THR A 85 -6.27 -7.26 9.29
CA THR A 85 -7.70 -7.03 9.52
C THR A 85 -8.46 -8.36 9.54
N PRO A 86 -9.54 -8.47 10.32
CA PRO A 86 -10.44 -9.60 10.24
C PRO A 86 -11.25 -9.61 8.93
N ASN A 87 -11.47 -8.43 8.31
CA ASN A 87 -12.18 -8.31 7.04
C ASN A 87 -11.19 -8.36 5.86
N THR A 88 -10.80 -9.58 5.50
CA THR A 88 -9.83 -9.84 4.45
C THR A 88 -10.34 -9.48 3.05
N ALA A 89 -11.65 -9.66 2.78
CA ALA A 89 -12.25 -9.34 1.49
C ALA A 89 -12.08 -7.86 1.14
N LYS A 90 -12.48 -6.97 2.05
CA LYS A 90 -12.35 -5.52 1.85
C LYS A 90 -10.90 -5.10 1.64
N ALA A 91 -9.96 -5.67 2.41
CA ALA A 91 -8.55 -5.35 2.27
C ALA A 91 -7.99 -5.78 0.89
N VAL A 92 -8.40 -6.94 0.38
CA VAL A 92 -8.01 -7.42 -0.96
C VAL A 92 -8.58 -6.52 -2.05
N GLU A 93 -9.87 -6.15 -1.97
CA GLU A 93 -10.52 -5.24 -2.91
C GLU A 93 -9.82 -3.87 -2.94
N GLU A 94 -9.52 -3.30 -1.78
CA GLU A 94 -8.82 -2.01 -1.68
C GLU A 94 -7.41 -2.08 -2.30
N ILE A 95 -6.65 -3.15 -2.06
CA ILE A 95 -5.31 -3.32 -2.61
C ILE A 95 -5.37 -3.51 -4.13
N LYS A 96 -6.30 -4.31 -4.63
CA LYS A 96 -6.52 -4.50 -6.07
C LYS A 96 -7.06 -3.23 -6.74
N GLY A 97 -7.83 -2.43 -6.02
CA GLY A 97 -8.29 -1.09 -6.42
C GLY A 97 -7.21 0.00 -6.41
N GLY A 98 -5.93 -0.37 -6.21
CA GLY A 98 -4.81 0.59 -6.27
C GLY A 98 -4.48 1.29 -4.96
N LYS A 99 -4.81 0.69 -3.81
CA LYS A 99 -4.38 1.22 -2.51
C LYS A 99 -2.86 1.26 -2.43
N ILE A 100 -2.30 2.45 -2.28
CA ILE A 100 -0.88 2.66 -2.01
C ILE A 100 -0.62 2.89 -0.54
N GLU A 101 0.51 2.40 -0.08
CA GLU A 101 1.05 2.73 1.23
C GLU A 101 2.10 3.83 1.11
N PHE A 102 2.06 4.78 2.02
CA PHE A 102 3.13 5.75 2.17
C PHE A 102 3.55 5.87 3.64
N ARG A 103 4.80 6.18 3.86
CA ARG A 103 5.37 6.34 5.18
C ARG A 103 6.23 7.60 5.22
N VAL A 104 6.12 8.31 6.32
CA VAL A 104 6.98 9.45 6.62
C VAL A 104 8.38 8.95 7.01
N ASP A 105 9.40 9.51 6.41
CA ASP A 105 10.80 9.25 6.76
C ASP A 105 11.26 10.04 8.00
N LYS A 106 12.54 9.91 8.36
CA LYS A 106 13.15 10.62 9.51
C LYS A 106 13.21 12.14 9.33
N HIS A 107 13.10 12.62 8.09
CA HIS A 107 13.18 14.02 7.70
C HIS A 107 11.81 14.62 7.39
N ALA A 108 10.72 13.93 7.76
CA ALA A 108 9.35 14.32 7.48
C ALA A 108 9.00 14.36 5.98
N ASN A 109 9.72 13.61 5.13
CA ASN A 109 9.36 13.46 3.73
C ASN A 109 8.44 12.25 3.55
N VAL A 110 7.56 12.36 2.56
CA VAL A 110 6.68 11.28 2.11
C VAL A 110 7.01 10.95 0.67
N HIS A 111 7.29 9.69 0.40
CA HIS A 111 7.61 9.18 -0.94
C HIS A 111 6.58 8.15 -1.35
N PHE A 112 6.00 8.31 -2.52
CA PHE A 112 5.04 7.36 -3.08
C PHE A 112 5.01 7.45 -4.60
N VAL A 113 4.55 6.37 -5.23
CA VAL A 113 4.40 6.29 -6.69
C VAL A 113 3.00 6.77 -7.06
N VAL A 114 2.90 7.73 -7.97
CA VAL A 114 1.62 8.27 -8.45
C VAL A 114 1.14 7.65 -9.76
N GLY A 115 2.02 7.00 -10.50
CA GLY A 115 1.64 6.35 -11.75
C GLY A 115 2.83 5.82 -12.52
N LYS A 116 2.59 5.45 -13.76
CA LYS A 116 3.57 4.95 -14.72
C LYS A 116 3.60 5.84 -15.96
N SER A 117 4.62 5.68 -16.80
CA SER A 117 4.76 6.38 -18.09
C SER A 117 3.64 6.09 -19.09
N SER A 118 2.89 5.01 -18.87
CA SER A 118 1.71 4.66 -19.68
C SER A 118 0.45 5.45 -19.35
N PHE A 119 0.45 6.20 -18.25
CA PHE A 119 -0.72 6.98 -17.82
C PHE A 119 -0.82 8.28 -18.60
N SER A 120 -2.06 8.74 -18.84
CA SER A 120 -2.31 10.05 -19.39
C SER A 120 -1.97 11.15 -18.36
N ALA A 121 -1.77 12.37 -18.83
CA ALA A 121 -1.51 13.52 -17.96
C ALA A 121 -2.69 13.77 -16.99
N GLU A 122 -3.91 13.61 -17.47
CA GLU A 122 -5.13 13.75 -16.66
C GLU A 122 -5.18 12.74 -15.49
N GLN A 123 -4.87 11.47 -15.76
CA GLN A 123 -4.80 10.42 -14.75
C GLN A 123 -3.72 10.67 -13.70
N LEU A 124 -2.58 11.21 -14.13
CA LEU A 124 -1.49 11.55 -13.20
C LEU A 124 -1.86 12.73 -12.31
N ASP A 125 -2.52 13.74 -12.87
CA ASP A 125 -2.98 14.92 -12.14
C ASP A 125 -4.04 14.54 -11.09
N GLU A 126 -5.00 13.71 -11.47
CA GLU A 126 -6.03 13.19 -10.58
C GLU A 126 -5.44 12.35 -9.43
N ASN A 127 -4.46 11.48 -9.72
CA ASN A 127 -3.76 10.71 -8.71
C ASN A 127 -2.93 11.58 -7.76
N ILE A 128 -2.27 12.62 -8.27
CA ILE A 128 -1.51 13.56 -7.45
C ILE A 128 -2.46 14.35 -6.55
N GLY A 129 -3.55 14.87 -7.10
CA GLY A 129 -4.58 15.60 -6.35
C GLY A 129 -5.15 14.76 -5.22
N ALA A 130 -5.60 13.53 -5.51
CA ALA A 130 -6.13 12.61 -4.51
C ALA A 130 -5.10 12.30 -3.40
N ALA A 131 -3.83 12.15 -3.76
CA ALA A 131 -2.77 11.90 -2.80
C ALA A 131 -2.52 13.09 -1.86
N LEU A 132 -2.52 14.30 -2.41
CA LEU A 132 -2.31 15.52 -1.65
C LEU A 132 -3.48 15.84 -0.73
N GLU A 133 -4.72 15.67 -1.19
CA GLU A 133 -5.93 15.78 -0.36
C GLU A 133 -5.88 14.84 0.84
N GLU A 134 -5.49 13.58 0.62
CA GLU A 134 -5.39 12.60 1.70
C GLU A 134 -4.30 12.95 2.71
N ILE A 135 -3.14 13.45 2.26
CA ILE A 135 -2.07 13.92 3.14
C ILE A 135 -2.54 15.10 3.99
N VAL A 136 -3.27 16.05 3.40
CA VAL A 136 -3.85 17.19 4.12
C VAL A 136 -4.93 16.73 5.11
N ARG A 137 -5.76 15.76 4.72
CA ARG A 137 -6.79 15.18 5.60
C ARG A 137 -6.20 14.51 6.84
N LEU A 138 -5.05 13.87 6.68
CA LEU A 138 -4.33 13.18 7.77
C LEU A 138 -3.49 14.13 8.64
N LYS A 139 -3.53 15.44 8.37
CA LYS A 139 -2.82 16.45 9.16
C LYS A 139 -3.25 16.37 10.65
N PRO A 140 -2.31 16.14 11.59
CA PRO A 140 -2.63 16.16 13.00
C PRO A 140 -3.01 17.58 13.45
N SER A 141 -3.98 17.68 14.35
CA SER A 141 -4.46 18.96 14.90
C SER A 141 -3.37 19.77 15.64
N SER A 142 -2.33 19.08 16.10
CA SER A 142 -1.17 19.72 16.75
C SER A 142 -0.26 20.46 15.78
N SER A 143 -0.33 20.18 14.47
CA SER A 143 0.50 20.83 13.46
C SER A 143 -0.07 22.21 13.12
N LYS A 144 0.63 23.27 13.52
CA LYS A 144 0.27 24.67 13.21
C LYS A 144 0.99 25.12 11.95
N GLY A 145 0.31 25.99 11.17
CA GLY A 145 0.89 26.59 9.96
C GLY A 145 0.81 25.67 8.73
N ARG A 146 1.70 25.96 7.77
CA ARG A 146 1.75 25.26 6.48
C ARG A 146 2.25 23.83 6.66
N TYR A 147 1.42 22.83 6.29
CA TYR A 147 1.72 21.42 6.50
C TYR A 147 2.65 20.85 5.42
N ILE A 148 2.28 21.06 4.17
CA ILE A 148 3.14 20.68 3.04
C ILE A 148 4.04 21.87 2.70
N GLN A 149 5.33 21.73 2.89
CA GLN A 149 6.29 22.81 2.66
C GLN A 149 6.81 22.82 1.23
N LYS A 150 7.11 21.66 0.67
CA LYS A 150 7.64 21.46 -0.68
C LYS A 150 7.08 20.17 -1.26
N GLY A 151 6.81 20.17 -2.55
CA GLY A 151 6.46 19.00 -3.35
C GLY A 151 7.29 18.97 -4.61
N ALA A 152 7.63 17.79 -5.06
CA ALA A 152 8.28 17.58 -6.36
C ALA A 152 7.84 16.24 -6.96
N VAL A 153 7.69 16.22 -8.26
CA VAL A 153 7.46 15.00 -9.05
C VAL A 153 8.70 14.73 -9.87
N SER A 154 9.11 13.47 -9.93
CA SER A 154 10.24 13.04 -10.76
C SER A 154 9.93 11.70 -11.44
N THR A 155 10.47 11.50 -12.61
CA THR A 155 10.54 10.18 -13.22
C THR A 155 11.74 9.41 -12.66
N THR A 156 11.82 8.10 -12.91
CA THR A 156 12.88 7.22 -12.37
C THR A 156 14.30 7.73 -12.68
N PHE A 157 14.50 8.32 -13.85
CA PHE A 157 15.80 8.86 -14.30
C PHE A 157 15.75 10.35 -14.63
N GLY A 158 14.62 11.02 -14.40
CA GLY A 158 14.44 12.43 -14.72
C GLY A 158 14.77 13.35 -13.57
N PRO A 159 14.90 14.66 -13.84
CA PRO A 159 15.03 15.66 -12.79
C PRO A 159 13.75 15.81 -11.98
N GLY A 160 13.88 16.32 -10.76
CA GLY A 160 12.73 16.67 -9.92
C GLY A 160 12.08 17.98 -10.42
N ILE A 161 10.80 17.93 -10.71
CA ILE A 161 9.99 19.09 -11.10
C ILE A 161 9.26 19.57 -9.84
N PRO A 162 9.50 20.82 -9.39
CA PRO A 162 8.82 21.35 -8.22
C PRO A 162 7.33 21.55 -8.49
N LEU A 163 6.50 21.23 -7.51
CA LEU A 163 5.06 21.52 -7.52
C LEU A 163 4.80 22.82 -6.77
N ASP A 164 3.87 23.62 -7.28
CA ASP A 164 3.36 24.78 -6.54
C ASP A 164 2.39 24.32 -5.45
N VAL A 165 2.92 24.25 -4.25
CA VAL A 165 2.19 23.81 -3.06
C VAL A 165 1.24 24.88 -2.51
N ASN A 166 1.20 26.09 -3.10
CA ASN A 166 0.26 27.14 -2.72
C ASN A 166 -1.08 26.99 -3.44
N ALA A 167 -1.09 26.23 -4.52
CA ALA A 167 -2.29 25.95 -5.31
C ALA A 167 -3.12 24.74 -4.78
N ILE A 168 -2.69 24.15 -3.63
CA ILE A 168 -3.29 22.94 -3.04
C ILE A 168 -4.09 23.28 -1.79
#